data_51b9c22549a8c1573f9bee0e95cd043f
#
_entry.id   51b9c22549a8c1573f9bee0e95cd043f
#
_cell.length_a   1.000
_cell.length_b   1.000
_cell.length_c   1.000
_cell.angle_alpha   90.00
_cell.angle_beta   90.00
_cell.angle_gamma   90.00
#
_symmetry.space_group_name_H-M   'P 1'
#
loop_
_entity.id
_entity.type
_entity.pdbx_description
1 polymer ?
#
loop_
_entity_poly.entity_id
_entity_poly.type
_entity_poly.pdbx_seq_one_letter_code
_entity_poly.pdbx_strand_id
1 'polypeptide(L)'
;MSRFSEALSPYAGGFLESDGLFLEYIRLEKSGLSARRTWTRSEFWDLARKAASVLRRNRLGKGDRFLCGFGENRFEDLAFRLASTMTGAVPVTVNWQADGPDQAAYKVRVTDCRLILHDDSFNPKLREALQALFPEIPRFEAESLESEEPLPEGEFCPDLGLSDDRIVIFTSGTTGNPKGVRLSYANYENNASALGGQLLGLKPGSPAMVLVVNPLHHTNSSAVTDCFFRHAAGHVTMLSRYGTAYWQILAGAAESGPADGPRFAFAVARHFDFLEQLAASGDLPVSEDRLKRAMGRFEFVIGSAPVGPMTVQRLLKWSGRVPMVRFGSTESTFQVSGIPASTTQEARLRAFEQGWNATFQPGYYIGRPHPPHTELKVVRGIDSAGSDFMAECGEGSPGYLISRGGHIMKGTVQEEGRSSSAVHDGWYVGFRDIGFYLRDAQDGQRNFYWVERDSALLIRGGANTACDAVGVELGRFLEKRYGLSSGDVDLAVVGLRLESEHEDACCVTLELKTQAATELKAELERTFIQEARDSVSKGARPDRLRFGPVPRTFKGSVRVGELKKAWMEEQRSEG
;
A
#
# COMPACT_ATOMS: atom_id res chain seq x y z
N MET A 1 -27.19 13.49 24.29
CA MET A 1 -25.91 12.79 24.07
C MET A 1 -26.04 11.98 22.79
N SER A 2 -25.03 11.94 21.94
CA SER A 2 -25.03 11.08 20.75
C SER A 2 -25.24 9.63 21.15
N ARG A 3 -26.03 8.87 20.39
CA ARG A 3 -26.27 7.43 20.61
C ARG A 3 -24.96 6.61 20.54
N PHE A 4 -23.98 7.09 19.78
CA PHE A 4 -22.70 6.45 19.52
C PHE A 4 -21.53 7.35 19.92
N SER A 5 -20.36 6.75 20.14
CA SER A 5 -19.12 7.48 20.40
C SER A 5 -18.73 8.37 19.21
N GLU A 6 -17.84 9.34 19.47
CA GLU A 6 -17.37 10.27 18.43
C GLU A 6 -16.77 9.54 17.23
N ALA A 7 -15.91 8.53 17.49
CA ALA A 7 -15.24 7.78 16.44
C ALA A 7 -16.17 6.80 15.69
N LEU A 8 -17.22 6.27 16.34
CA LEU A 8 -18.17 5.35 15.72
C LEU A 8 -19.24 6.06 14.88
N SER A 9 -19.63 7.27 15.28
CA SER A 9 -20.76 8.00 14.66
C SER A 9 -20.70 8.11 13.13
N PRO A 10 -19.55 8.39 12.47
CA PRO A 10 -19.48 8.45 11.01
C PRO A 10 -19.75 7.09 10.32
N TYR A 11 -19.36 5.99 10.96
CA TYR A 11 -19.61 4.63 10.45
C TYR A 11 -21.07 4.25 10.64
N ALA A 12 -21.64 4.54 11.81
CA ALA A 12 -23.06 4.32 12.07
C ALA A 12 -23.93 5.11 11.08
N GLY A 13 -23.61 6.37 10.78
CA GLY A 13 -24.26 7.15 9.71
C GLY A 13 -24.16 6.45 8.37
N GLY A 14 -22.98 5.97 8.00
CA GLY A 14 -22.78 5.23 6.76
C GLY A 14 -23.63 3.97 6.62
N PHE A 15 -23.94 3.27 7.71
CA PHE A 15 -24.64 1.98 7.67
C PHE A 15 -26.12 2.04 8.05
N LEU A 16 -26.55 2.99 8.87
CA LEU A 16 -27.91 3.02 9.42
C LEU A 16 -28.83 4.03 8.72
N GLU A 17 -28.29 4.90 7.87
CA GLU A 17 -29.11 5.90 7.13
C GLU A 17 -29.80 5.33 5.88
N SER A 18 -29.30 4.22 5.33
CA SER A 18 -29.89 3.54 4.17
C SER A 18 -29.62 2.05 4.21
N ASP A 19 -30.45 1.24 3.57
CA ASP A 19 -30.31 -0.22 3.51
C ASP A 19 -30.00 -0.72 2.08
N GLY A 20 -29.31 0.08 1.28
CA GLY A 20 -28.87 -0.33 -0.04
C GLY A 20 -27.74 -1.39 0.00
N LEU A 21 -27.49 -2.00 -1.15
CA LEU A 21 -26.35 -2.92 -1.33
C LEU A 21 -25.04 -2.23 -0.92
N PHE A 22 -24.32 -2.83 0.03
CA PHE A 22 -23.04 -2.33 0.49
C PHE A 22 -21.87 -3.08 -0.12
N LEU A 23 -21.84 -4.40 0.04
CA LEU A 23 -20.71 -5.23 -0.36
C LEU A 23 -21.13 -6.34 -1.31
N GLU A 24 -20.40 -6.45 -2.40
CA GLU A 24 -20.33 -7.63 -3.24
C GLU A 24 -18.93 -8.22 -3.12
N TYR A 25 -18.83 -9.42 -2.56
CA TYR A 25 -17.57 -10.16 -2.41
C TYR A 25 -17.50 -11.29 -3.43
N ILE A 26 -16.34 -11.38 -4.10
CA ILE A 26 -16.09 -12.37 -5.14
C ILE A 26 -14.80 -13.12 -4.79
N ARG A 27 -14.93 -14.38 -4.43
CA ARG A 27 -13.79 -15.27 -4.19
C ARG A 27 -13.34 -15.89 -5.50
N LEU A 28 -12.04 -15.81 -5.78
CA LEU A 28 -11.42 -16.41 -6.96
C LEU A 28 -10.65 -17.66 -6.56
N GLU A 29 -10.98 -18.79 -7.16
CA GLU A 29 -10.19 -20.02 -7.09
C GLU A 29 -9.21 -20.12 -8.26
N LYS A 30 -8.28 -21.08 -8.21
CA LYS A 30 -7.35 -21.36 -9.31
C LYS A 30 -8.07 -21.77 -10.60
N SER A 31 -9.25 -22.37 -10.47
CA SER A 31 -10.12 -22.81 -11.58
C SER A 31 -10.98 -21.71 -12.17
N GLY A 32 -11.01 -20.50 -11.56
CA GLY A 32 -11.85 -19.37 -11.98
C GLY A 32 -12.70 -18.79 -10.86
N LEU A 33 -13.92 -18.36 -11.18
CA LEU A 33 -14.85 -17.71 -10.25
C LEU A 33 -15.53 -18.77 -9.38
N SER A 34 -15.33 -18.71 -8.04
CA SER A 34 -15.85 -19.79 -7.18
C SER A 34 -17.09 -19.42 -6.37
N ALA A 35 -17.16 -18.21 -5.82
CA ALA A 35 -18.28 -17.78 -5.02
C ALA A 35 -18.51 -16.28 -5.15
N ARG A 36 -19.80 -15.89 -5.15
CA ARG A 36 -20.26 -14.51 -5.12
C ARG A 36 -21.25 -14.35 -3.97
N ARG A 37 -21.01 -13.38 -3.11
CA ARG A 37 -21.88 -13.08 -1.98
C ARG A 37 -22.12 -11.58 -1.90
N THR A 38 -23.29 -11.20 -1.44
CA THR A 38 -23.72 -9.80 -1.31
C THR A 38 -24.29 -9.55 0.08
N TRP A 39 -24.13 -8.32 0.55
CA TRP A 39 -24.71 -7.84 1.80
C TRP A 39 -25.28 -6.45 1.58
N THR A 40 -26.48 -6.23 2.09
CA THR A 40 -27.00 -4.88 2.32
C THR A 40 -26.24 -4.22 3.48
N ARG A 41 -26.49 -2.94 3.73
CA ARG A 41 -25.84 -2.23 4.84
C ARG A 41 -26.27 -2.78 6.18
N SER A 42 -27.55 -3.08 6.37
CA SER A 42 -28.05 -3.67 7.61
C SER A 42 -27.47 -5.06 7.86
N GLU A 43 -27.43 -5.91 6.83
CA GLU A 43 -26.83 -7.26 6.95
C GLU A 43 -25.34 -7.19 7.28
N PHE A 44 -24.58 -6.26 6.68
CA PHE A 44 -23.16 -6.12 6.95
C PHE A 44 -22.89 -5.49 8.32
N TRP A 45 -23.76 -4.58 8.77
CA TRP A 45 -23.72 -4.03 10.12
C TRP A 45 -23.93 -5.12 11.16
N ASP A 46 -24.91 -6.00 10.96
CA ASP A 46 -25.16 -7.16 11.83
C ASP A 46 -23.99 -8.14 11.81
N LEU A 47 -23.37 -8.39 10.65
CA LEU A 47 -22.16 -9.19 10.55
C LEU A 47 -21.01 -8.58 11.36
N ALA A 48 -20.84 -7.24 11.30
CA ALA A 48 -19.85 -6.55 12.12
C ALA A 48 -20.16 -6.62 13.62
N ARG A 49 -21.45 -6.59 14.02
CA ARG A 49 -21.87 -6.80 15.41
C ARG A 49 -21.54 -8.22 15.88
N LYS A 50 -21.66 -9.24 15.03
CA LYS A 50 -21.22 -10.62 15.32
C LYS A 50 -19.70 -10.66 15.54
N ALA A 51 -18.92 -9.99 14.69
CA ALA A 51 -17.48 -9.86 14.89
C ALA A 51 -17.13 -9.11 16.19
N ALA A 52 -17.92 -8.09 16.57
CA ALA A 52 -17.76 -7.38 17.84
C ALA A 52 -18.03 -8.29 19.07
N SER A 53 -19.00 -9.23 18.98
CA SER A 53 -19.21 -10.25 20.02
C SER A 53 -17.99 -11.13 20.21
N VAL A 54 -17.35 -11.57 19.12
CA VAL A 54 -16.10 -12.34 19.18
C VAL A 54 -15.01 -11.58 19.91
N LEU A 55 -14.82 -10.29 19.57
CA LEU A 55 -13.82 -9.44 20.24
C LEU A 55 -14.13 -9.30 21.73
N ARG A 56 -15.38 -9.02 22.11
CA ARG A 56 -15.81 -8.88 23.52
C ARG A 56 -15.67 -10.15 24.31
N ARG A 57 -16.08 -11.30 23.75
CA ARG A 57 -15.95 -12.63 24.40
C ARG A 57 -14.49 -12.96 24.70
N ASN A 58 -13.56 -12.55 23.84
CA ASN A 58 -12.13 -12.67 24.06
C ASN A 58 -11.55 -11.51 24.89
N ARG A 59 -12.39 -10.69 25.54
CA ARG A 59 -12.03 -9.59 26.44
C ARG A 59 -11.23 -8.48 25.76
N LEU A 60 -11.41 -8.28 24.46
CA LEU A 60 -10.82 -7.15 23.76
C LEU A 60 -11.74 -5.93 23.84
N GLY A 61 -11.16 -4.81 24.20
CA GLY A 61 -11.78 -3.51 24.27
C GLY A 61 -10.87 -2.42 23.70
N LYS A 62 -11.08 -1.20 24.16
CA LYS A 62 -10.36 -0.01 23.69
C LYS A 62 -8.84 -0.14 23.83
N GLY A 63 -8.15 -0.09 22.70
CA GLY A 63 -6.70 -0.17 22.60
C GLY A 63 -6.12 -1.59 22.59
N ASP A 64 -6.89 -2.64 22.93
CA ASP A 64 -6.44 -4.02 22.81
C ASP A 64 -6.28 -4.41 21.33
N ARG A 65 -5.26 -5.19 21.01
CA ARG A 65 -4.87 -5.48 19.63
C ARG A 65 -5.13 -6.94 19.26
N PHE A 66 -5.53 -7.16 18.00
CA PHE A 66 -5.72 -8.49 17.43
C PHE A 66 -5.07 -8.61 16.06
N LEU A 67 -4.54 -9.80 15.75
CA LEU A 67 -3.87 -10.07 14.50
C LEU A 67 -4.87 -10.49 13.43
N CYS A 68 -4.82 -9.87 12.24
CA CYS A 68 -5.60 -10.24 11.06
C CYS A 68 -4.79 -11.21 10.19
N GLY A 69 -4.90 -12.51 10.49
CA GLY A 69 -4.22 -13.60 9.80
C GLY A 69 -5.04 -14.13 8.62
N PHE A 70 -5.17 -13.34 7.56
CA PHE A 70 -5.86 -13.72 6.33
C PHE A 70 -4.85 -13.98 5.22
N GLY A 71 -5.11 -14.93 4.33
CA GLY A 71 -4.25 -15.26 3.20
C GLY A 71 -4.69 -14.64 1.87
N GLU A 72 -5.83 -13.96 1.87
CA GLU A 72 -6.40 -13.19 0.75
C GLU A 72 -7.34 -12.10 1.29
N ASN A 73 -7.91 -11.25 0.43
CA ASN A 73 -8.96 -10.33 0.86
C ASN A 73 -10.20 -11.15 1.26
N ARG A 74 -10.74 -10.86 2.44
CA ARG A 74 -11.92 -11.54 2.98
C ARG A 74 -12.95 -10.53 3.47
N PHE A 75 -14.23 -10.85 3.30
CA PHE A 75 -15.32 -10.01 3.85
C PHE A 75 -15.31 -10.03 5.39
N GLU A 76 -14.86 -11.12 5.99
CA GLU A 76 -14.70 -11.25 7.44
C GLU A 76 -13.65 -10.25 7.96
N ASP A 77 -12.53 -10.02 7.23
CA ASP A 77 -11.56 -8.98 7.59
C ASP A 77 -12.23 -7.60 7.64
N LEU A 78 -13.06 -7.26 6.65
CA LEU A 78 -13.83 -6.01 6.67
C LEU A 78 -14.83 -5.96 7.84
N ALA A 79 -15.51 -7.07 8.16
CA ALA A 79 -16.44 -7.14 9.29
C ALA A 79 -15.71 -6.89 10.63
N PHE A 80 -14.54 -7.51 10.86
CA PHE A 80 -13.73 -7.27 12.04
C PHE A 80 -13.18 -5.84 12.11
N ARG A 81 -12.81 -5.26 10.98
CA ARG A 81 -12.42 -3.83 10.90
C ARG A 81 -13.57 -2.90 11.27
N LEU A 82 -14.79 -3.19 10.84
CA LEU A 82 -15.96 -2.41 11.26
C LEU A 82 -16.29 -2.68 12.74
N ALA A 83 -16.22 -3.93 13.21
CA ALA A 83 -16.42 -4.31 14.61
C ALA A 83 -15.45 -3.59 15.56
N SER A 84 -14.21 -3.32 15.11
CA SER A 84 -13.22 -2.58 15.89
C SER A 84 -13.70 -1.16 16.24
N THR A 85 -14.55 -0.56 15.41
CA THR A 85 -15.15 0.76 15.70
C THR A 85 -16.23 0.68 16.79
N MET A 86 -16.82 -0.50 17.00
CA MET A 86 -17.84 -0.74 18.04
C MET A 86 -17.21 -1.09 19.39
N THR A 87 -16.06 -1.75 19.40
CA THR A 87 -15.39 -2.24 20.60
C THR A 87 -14.19 -1.42 21.05
N GLY A 88 -13.58 -0.67 20.14
CA GLY A 88 -12.30 0.03 20.35
C GLY A 88 -11.08 -0.87 20.24
N ALA A 89 -11.24 -2.16 19.91
CA ALA A 89 -10.11 -3.04 19.63
C ALA A 89 -9.41 -2.64 18.32
N VAL A 90 -8.11 -2.91 18.21
CA VAL A 90 -7.26 -2.40 17.13
C VAL A 90 -6.77 -3.56 16.25
N PRO A 91 -7.14 -3.63 14.97
CA PRO A 91 -6.64 -4.63 14.04
C PRO A 91 -5.15 -4.38 13.71
N VAL A 92 -4.39 -5.47 13.65
CA VAL A 92 -2.97 -5.51 13.27
C VAL A 92 -2.83 -6.33 12.00
N THR A 93 -2.24 -5.78 10.95
CA THR A 93 -2.17 -6.43 9.64
C THR A 93 -1.00 -7.39 9.48
N VAL A 94 -1.23 -8.53 8.81
CA VAL A 94 -0.20 -9.43 8.28
C VAL A 94 -0.11 -9.24 6.77
N ASN A 95 1.10 -9.09 6.26
CA ASN A 95 1.33 -9.10 4.81
C ASN A 95 1.42 -10.55 4.33
N TRP A 96 0.27 -11.13 3.96
CA TRP A 96 0.19 -12.53 3.51
C TRP A 96 0.98 -12.85 2.23
N GLN A 97 1.46 -11.83 1.51
CA GLN A 97 2.27 -11.99 0.31
C GLN A 97 3.78 -12.09 0.63
N ALA A 98 4.22 -11.54 1.77
CA ALA A 98 5.65 -11.37 2.07
C ALA A 98 6.08 -11.81 3.47
N ASP A 99 5.18 -11.80 4.48
CA ASP A 99 5.57 -12.18 5.84
C ASP A 99 5.85 -13.67 5.95
N GLY A 100 7.01 -13.99 6.52
CA GLY A 100 7.33 -15.33 7.02
C GLY A 100 6.94 -15.50 8.51
N PRO A 101 7.20 -16.70 9.08
CA PRO A 101 6.90 -16.99 10.49
C PRO A 101 7.51 -15.99 11.48
N ASP A 102 8.78 -15.62 11.28
CA ASP A 102 9.49 -14.70 12.17
C ASP A 102 8.88 -13.30 12.16
N GLN A 103 8.51 -12.78 10.97
CA GLN A 103 7.87 -11.48 10.82
C GLN A 103 6.46 -11.48 11.46
N ALA A 104 5.68 -12.54 11.25
CA ALA A 104 4.36 -12.65 11.87
C ALA A 104 4.47 -12.72 13.40
N ALA A 105 5.40 -13.53 13.92
CA ALA A 105 5.67 -13.63 15.36
C ALA A 105 6.18 -12.30 15.95
N TYR A 106 7.06 -11.59 15.23
CA TYR A 106 7.51 -10.26 15.63
C TYR A 106 6.33 -9.30 15.78
N LYS A 107 5.40 -9.28 14.82
CA LYS A 107 4.21 -8.42 14.86
C LYS A 107 3.35 -8.71 16.10
N VAL A 108 3.08 -9.98 16.39
CA VAL A 108 2.34 -10.38 17.60
C VAL A 108 3.01 -9.84 18.86
N ARG A 109 4.33 -10.03 19.01
CA ARG A 109 5.08 -9.60 20.19
C ARG A 109 5.10 -8.08 20.35
N VAL A 110 5.46 -7.34 19.29
CA VAL A 110 5.66 -5.88 19.40
C VAL A 110 4.34 -5.12 19.56
N THR A 111 3.22 -5.74 19.18
CA THR A 111 1.89 -5.15 19.33
C THR A 111 1.09 -5.72 20.51
N ASP A 112 1.63 -6.68 21.25
CA ASP A 112 0.91 -7.36 22.32
C ASP A 112 -0.49 -7.84 21.91
N CYS A 113 -0.57 -8.54 20.77
CA CYS A 113 -1.84 -9.06 20.26
C CYS A 113 -2.44 -10.09 21.24
N ARG A 114 -3.75 -9.94 21.53
CA ARG A 114 -4.50 -10.80 22.46
C ARG A 114 -5.46 -11.77 21.79
N LEU A 115 -5.59 -11.71 20.49
CA LEU A 115 -6.39 -12.61 19.66
C LEU A 115 -5.73 -12.75 18.29
N ILE A 116 -5.76 -13.92 17.71
CA ILE A 116 -5.35 -14.19 16.33
C ILE A 116 -6.59 -14.63 15.55
N LEU A 117 -6.99 -13.82 14.58
CA LEU A 117 -7.97 -14.22 13.57
C LEU A 117 -7.26 -14.96 12.46
N HIS A 118 -7.85 -15.99 11.91
CA HIS A 118 -7.35 -16.66 10.71
C HIS A 118 -8.50 -17.23 9.87
N ASP A 119 -8.23 -17.43 8.60
CA ASP A 119 -9.12 -18.08 7.65
C ASP A 119 -8.48 -19.35 7.08
N ASP A 120 -9.22 -20.05 6.22
CA ASP A 120 -8.76 -21.25 5.51
C ASP A 120 -7.58 -20.99 4.56
N SER A 121 -7.45 -19.76 4.06
CA SER A 121 -6.38 -19.35 3.14
C SER A 121 -5.10 -18.90 3.85
N PHE A 122 -5.12 -18.68 5.18
CA PHE A 122 -3.94 -18.25 5.92
C PHE A 122 -2.85 -19.30 5.86
N ASN A 123 -1.64 -18.88 5.50
CA ASN A 123 -0.51 -19.79 5.27
C ASN A 123 -0.32 -20.78 6.43
N PRO A 124 -0.42 -22.11 6.20
CA PRO A 124 -0.31 -23.11 7.25
C PRO A 124 0.96 -23.02 8.08
N LYS A 125 2.11 -22.70 7.45
CA LYS A 125 3.39 -22.54 8.17
C LYS A 125 3.37 -21.36 9.15
N LEU A 126 2.70 -20.24 8.79
CA LEU A 126 2.52 -19.11 9.70
C LEU A 126 1.59 -19.49 10.85
N ARG A 127 0.49 -20.18 10.55
CA ARG A 127 -0.49 -20.65 11.54
C ARG A 127 0.16 -21.60 12.57
N GLU A 128 0.89 -22.59 12.11
CA GLU A 128 1.62 -23.55 12.95
C GLU A 128 2.69 -22.86 13.82
N ALA A 129 3.49 -21.96 13.22
CA ALA A 129 4.51 -21.23 13.96
C ALA A 129 3.90 -20.31 15.04
N LEU A 130 2.84 -19.57 14.72
CA LEU A 130 2.14 -18.76 15.71
C LEU A 130 1.49 -19.61 16.80
N GLN A 131 0.96 -20.82 16.47
CA GLN A 131 0.42 -21.75 17.45
C GLN A 131 1.50 -22.24 18.42
N ALA A 132 2.67 -22.58 17.92
CA ALA A 132 3.78 -23.07 18.73
C ALA A 132 4.39 -21.97 19.62
N LEU A 133 4.50 -20.74 19.10
CA LEU A 133 5.15 -19.63 19.81
C LEU A 133 4.23 -18.90 20.80
N PHE A 134 2.92 -18.95 20.61
CA PHE A 134 1.92 -18.24 21.41
C PHE A 134 0.70 -19.16 21.70
N PRO A 135 0.90 -20.31 22.38
CA PRO A 135 -0.18 -21.25 22.64
C PRO A 135 -1.30 -20.66 23.51
N GLU A 136 -0.98 -19.65 24.33
CA GLU A 136 -1.90 -18.96 25.24
C GLU A 136 -2.83 -17.95 24.55
N ILE A 137 -2.47 -17.46 23.35
CA ILE A 137 -3.30 -16.49 22.65
C ILE A 137 -4.48 -17.20 21.98
N PRO A 138 -5.73 -16.82 22.30
CA PRO A 138 -6.90 -17.42 21.67
C PRO A 138 -6.92 -17.18 20.16
N ARG A 139 -7.57 -18.10 19.45
CA ARG A 139 -7.73 -18.05 17.98
C ARG A 139 -9.20 -18.11 17.63
N PHE A 140 -9.51 -17.47 16.51
CA PHE A 140 -10.85 -17.51 15.95
C PHE A 140 -10.77 -17.79 14.44
N GLU A 141 -11.52 -18.81 14.02
CA GLU A 141 -11.68 -19.17 12.60
C GLU A 141 -12.76 -18.29 11.98
N ALA A 142 -12.36 -17.49 10.99
CA ALA A 142 -13.22 -16.46 10.40
C ALA A 142 -14.50 -17.04 9.76
N GLU A 143 -14.43 -18.28 9.24
CA GLU A 143 -15.56 -18.98 8.63
C GLU A 143 -16.71 -19.25 9.61
N SER A 144 -16.44 -19.25 10.90
CA SER A 144 -17.48 -19.45 11.94
C SER A 144 -18.22 -18.16 12.30
N LEU A 145 -17.84 -17.00 11.74
CA LEU A 145 -18.37 -15.69 12.12
C LEU A 145 -19.91 -15.60 11.98
N GLU A 146 -20.47 -16.18 10.93
CA GLU A 146 -21.92 -16.08 10.67
C GLU A 146 -22.78 -16.80 11.72
N SER A 147 -22.20 -17.76 12.44
CA SER A 147 -22.90 -18.49 13.52
C SER A 147 -22.92 -17.75 14.86
N GLU A 148 -22.19 -16.63 14.96
CA GLU A 148 -22.15 -15.83 16.19
C GLU A 148 -23.40 -14.97 16.35
N GLU A 149 -23.73 -14.63 17.60
CA GLU A 149 -24.80 -13.68 17.90
C GLU A 149 -24.30 -12.23 17.84
N PRO A 150 -25.09 -11.29 17.33
CA PRO A 150 -24.66 -9.90 17.21
C PRO A 150 -24.58 -9.21 18.57
N LEU A 151 -23.50 -8.45 18.82
CA LEU A 151 -23.32 -7.65 20.03
C LEU A 151 -24.45 -6.61 20.16
N PRO A 152 -25.14 -6.50 21.30
CA PRO A 152 -26.10 -5.43 21.55
C PRO A 152 -25.46 -4.05 21.47
N GLU A 153 -26.15 -3.07 20.88
CA GLU A 153 -25.60 -1.71 20.74
C GLU A 153 -25.28 -1.04 22.07
N GLY A 154 -25.99 -1.38 23.15
CA GLY A 154 -25.72 -0.89 24.50
C GLY A 154 -24.37 -1.34 25.09
N GLU A 155 -23.71 -2.31 24.43
CA GLU A 155 -22.39 -2.82 24.82
C GLU A 155 -21.25 -2.24 23.96
N PHE A 156 -21.54 -1.33 23.04
CA PHE A 156 -20.52 -0.64 22.26
C PHE A 156 -19.65 0.24 23.16
N CYS A 157 -18.40 0.49 22.73
CA CYS A 157 -17.47 1.33 23.46
C CYS A 157 -17.97 2.80 23.47
N PRO A 158 -18.35 3.37 24.62
CA PRO A 158 -18.99 4.68 24.64
C PRO A 158 -18.01 5.85 24.55
N ASP A 159 -16.74 5.63 24.90
CA ASP A 159 -15.69 6.67 25.05
C ASP A 159 -14.61 6.60 23.98
N LEU A 160 -14.90 5.96 22.81
CA LEU A 160 -13.98 5.89 21.69
C LEU A 160 -13.90 7.24 20.99
N GLY A 161 -12.72 7.87 21.04
CA GLY A 161 -12.46 9.18 20.48
C GLY A 161 -11.63 9.15 19.21
N LEU A 162 -11.53 10.32 18.55
CA LEU A 162 -10.77 10.44 17.29
C LEU A 162 -9.27 10.21 17.47
N SER A 163 -8.71 10.46 18.66
CA SER A 163 -7.29 10.23 18.95
C SER A 163 -6.91 8.77 19.20
N ASP A 164 -7.90 7.87 19.35
CA ASP A 164 -7.65 6.46 19.57
C ASP A 164 -7.13 5.77 18.30
N ASP A 165 -6.39 4.66 18.49
CA ASP A 165 -5.84 3.89 17.38
C ASP A 165 -6.97 3.19 16.60
N ARG A 166 -7.00 3.38 15.29
CA ARG A 166 -7.95 2.72 14.38
C ARG A 166 -7.41 1.39 13.86
N ILE A 167 -6.10 1.36 13.55
CA ILE A 167 -5.43 0.20 12.97
C ILE A 167 -3.90 0.35 13.10
N VAL A 168 -3.19 -0.79 13.16
CA VAL A 168 -1.75 -0.86 12.98
C VAL A 168 -1.43 -1.55 11.66
N ILE A 169 -0.76 -0.84 10.76
CA ILE A 169 -0.31 -1.37 9.46
C ILE A 169 1.21 -1.44 9.45
N PHE A 170 1.75 -2.63 9.14
CA PHE A 170 3.19 -2.80 9.07
C PHE A 170 3.76 -2.47 7.70
N THR A 171 4.88 -1.73 7.69
CA THR A 171 5.68 -1.42 6.50
C THR A 171 7.05 -2.06 6.58
N SER A 172 7.71 -2.26 5.43
CA SER A 172 9.10 -2.73 5.40
C SER A 172 10.01 -1.70 6.05
N GLY A 173 10.56 -2.03 7.23
CA GLY A 173 11.52 -1.16 7.93
C GLY A 173 12.90 -1.19 7.26
N THR A 174 13.61 -0.06 7.28
CA THR A 174 15.01 0.05 6.79
C THR A 174 16.01 -0.71 7.69
N THR A 175 15.61 -1.13 8.89
CA THR A 175 16.44 -1.81 9.90
C THR A 175 16.25 -3.33 9.94
N GLY A 176 15.58 -3.93 8.95
CA GLY A 176 15.32 -5.37 8.87
C GLY A 176 14.01 -5.82 9.55
N ASN A 177 13.55 -5.15 10.60
CA ASN A 177 12.24 -5.43 11.21
C ASN A 177 11.16 -4.48 10.67
N PRO A 178 9.95 -4.98 10.40
CA PRO A 178 8.85 -4.13 9.94
C PRO A 178 8.46 -3.08 11.00
N LYS A 179 8.09 -1.87 10.54
CA LYS A 179 7.57 -0.80 11.40
C LYS A 179 6.06 -0.88 11.48
N GLY A 180 5.50 -0.94 12.68
CA GLY A 180 4.06 -0.91 12.92
C GLY A 180 3.56 0.52 12.99
N VAL A 181 3.00 1.02 11.90
CA VAL A 181 2.44 2.37 11.78
C VAL A 181 1.08 2.42 12.47
N ARG A 182 0.92 3.30 13.45
CA ARG A 182 -0.32 3.52 14.20
C ARG A 182 -1.12 4.63 13.53
N LEU A 183 -2.30 4.30 13.07
CA LEU A 183 -3.23 5.23 12.44
C LEU A 183 -4.46 5.40 13.33
N SER A 184 -4.83 6.65 13.62
CA SER A 184 -5.96 7.00 14.48
C SER A 184 -7.27 7.17 13.70
N TYR A 185 -8.38 7.24 14.40
CA TYR A 185 -9.67 7.61 13.80
C TYR A 185 -9.63 9.01 13.18
N ALA A 186 -8.91 9.99 13.80
CA ALA A 186 -8.70 11.31 13.21
C ALA A 186 -7.97 11.25 11.87
N ASN A 187 -6.96 10.37 11.74
CA ASN A 187 -6.27 10.19 10.47
C ASN A 187 -7.21 9.69 9.37
N TYR A 188 -8.09 8.72 9.69
CA TYR A 188 -9.08 8.20 8.74
C TYR A 188 -10.20 9.19 8.44
N GLU A 189 -10.62 10.02 9.40
CA GLU A 189 -11.56 11.11 9.19
C GLU A 189 -11.02 12.13 8.19
N ASN A 190 -9.77 12.56 8.42
CA ASN A 190 -9.07 13.47 7.50
C ASN A 190 -8.90 12.84 6.10
N ASN A 191 -8.56 11.54 6.05
CA ASN A 191 -8.42 10.81 4.79
C ASN A 191 -9.77 10.68 4.06
N ALA A 192 -10.88 10.41 4.76
CA ALA A 192 -12.21 10.35 4.15
C ALA A 192 -12.57 11.68 3.47
N SER A 193 -12.20 12.81 4.06
CA SER A 193 -12.41 14.14 3.50
C SER A 193 -11.50 14.41 2.28
N ALA A 194 -10.21 14.10 2.39
CA ALA A 194 -9.24 14.31 1.30
C ALA A 194 -9.48 13.35 0.13
N LEU A 195 -9.59 12.06 0.41
CA LEU A 195 -9.83 11.01 -0.60
C LEU A 195 -11.27 11.08 -1.13
N GLY A 196 -12.25 10.92 -0.24
CA GLY A 196 -13.66 10.86 -0.64
C GLY A 196 -14.15 12.18 -1.21
N GLY A 197 -13.95 13.29 -0.49
CA GLY A 197 -14.46 14.60 -0.89
C GLY A 197 -13.71 15.23 -2.06
N GLN A 198 -12.39 15.30 -2.01
CA GLN A 198 -11.63 16.08 -3.00
C GLN A 198 -11.11 15.22 -4.15
N LEU A 199 -10.53 14.05 -3.90
CA LEU A 199 -10.00 13.22 -4.99
C LEU A 199 -11.11 12.49 -5.73
N LEU A 200 -12.04 11.83 -5.03
CA LEU A 200 -13.14 11.08 -5.67
C LEU A 200 -14.36 11.94 -5.95
N GLY A 201 -14.49 13.11 -5.33
CA GLY A 201 -15.64 14.01 -5.50
C GLY A 201 -16.95 13.40 -4.98
N LEU A 202 -16.90 12.53 -3.98
CA LEU A 202 -18.09 11.92 -3.39
C LEU A 202 -18.94 12.99 -2.70
N LYS A 203 -20.24 12.96 -2.98
CA LYS A 203 -21.22 13.84 -2.34
C LYS A 203 -22.04 13.03 -1.34
N PRO A 204 -22.31 13.54 -0.14
CA PRO A 204 -23.15 12.83 0.84
C PRO A 204 -24.45 12.32 0.21
N GLY A 205 -24.78 11.06 0.46
CA GLY A 205 -26.01 10.42 -0.05
C GLY A 205 -26.06 10.11 -1.55
N SER A 206 -25.04 10.50 -2.34
CA SER A 206 -25.02 10.17 -3.76
C SER A 206 -24.43 8.78 -4.01
N PRO A 207 -25.01 7.97 -4.92
CA PRO A 207 -24.47 6.66 -5.25
C PRO A 207 -23.03 6.75 -5.75
N ALA A 208 -22.19 5.82 -5.30
CA ALA A 208 -20.83 5.64 -5.80
C ALA A 208 -20.42 4.18 -5.67
N MET A 209 -19.51 3.72 -6.52
CA MET A 209 -19.04 2.35 -6.52
C MET A 209 -17.51 2.30 -6.54
N VAL A 210 -16.94 1.34 -5.82
CA VAL A 210 -15.51 1.05 -5.91
C VAL A 210 -15.24 -0.44 -6.14
N LEU A 211 -14.32 -0.73 -7.04
CA LEU A 211 -13.77 -2.07 -7.27
C LEU A 211 -12.45 -2.19 -6.52
N VAL A 212 -12.39 -3.12 -5.56
CA VAL A 212 -11.25 -3.36 -4.67
C VAL A 212 -10.63 -4.72 -4.97
N VAL A 213 -9.35 -4.72 -5.34
CA VAL A 213 -8.57 -5.95 -5.62
C VAL A 213 -7.21 -5.94 -4.92
N ASN A 214 -6.70 -4.77 -4.59
CA ASN A 214 -5.45 -4.65 -3.85
C ASN A 214 -5.60 -5.24 -2.44
N PRO A 215 -4.52 -5.80 -1.84
CA PRO A 215 -4.61 -6.46 -0.54
C PRO A 215 -5.06 -5.52 0.59
N LEU A 216 -5.97 -6.00 1.45
CA LEU A 216 -6.48 -5.25 2.62
C LEU A 216 -5.40 -4.97 3.68
N HIS A 217 -4.32 -5.73 3.70
CA HIS A 217 -3.20 -5.43 4.61
C HIS A 217 -2.37 -4.21 4.19
N HIS A 218 -2.58 -3.68 2.98
CA HIS A 218 -2.01 -2.40 2.55
C HIS A 218 -2.95 -1.24 2.82
N THR A 219 -2.38 -0.07 3.06
CA THR A 219 -3.12 1.17 3.33
C THR A 219 -4.07 1.54 2.19
N ASN A 220 -3.76 1.16 0.94
CA ASN A 220 -4.61 1.42 -0.23
C ASN A 220 -6.04 0.90 0.00
N SER A 221 -6.22 -0.41 0.05
CA SER A 221 -7.56 -1.00 0.19
C SER A 221 -8.16 -0.74 1.56
N SER A 222 -7.33 -0.67 2.62
CA SER A 222 -7.78 -0.31 3.96
C SER A 222 -8.41 1.08 4.02
N ALA A 223 -7.76 2.09 3.44
CA ALA A 223 -8.26 3.47 3.47
C ALA A 223 -9.47 3.68 2.54
N VAL A 224 -9.46 3.02 1.38
CA VAL A 224 -10.58 3.09 0.42
C VAL A 224 -11.83 2.44 1.00
N THR A 225 -11.73 1.24 1.56
CA THR A 225 -12.88 0.56 2.17
C THR A 225 -13.39 1.30 3.41
N ASP A 226 -12.52 1.87 4.23
CA ASP A 226 -12.91 2.71 5.36
C ASP A 226 -13.70 3.97 4.90
N CYS A 227 -13.28 4.62 3.82
CA CYS A 227 -14.01 5.73 3.21
C CYS A 227 -15.44 5.31 2.80
N PHE A 228 -15.58 4.11 2.20
CA PHE A 228 -16.88 3.59 1.77
C PHE A 228 -17.73 3.04 2.94
N PHE A 229 -17.15 2.68 4.07
CA PHE A 229 -17.90 2.42 5.30
C PHE A 229 -18.70 3.66 5.75
N ARG A 230 -18.14 4.84 5.57
CA ARG A 230 -18.72 6.13 5.99
C ARG A 230 -19.67 6.75 4.95
N HIS A 231 -19.66 6.24 3.72
CA HIS A 231 -20.46 6.79 2.62
C HIS A 231 -21.76 6.00 2.44
N ALA A 232 -22.89 6.55 2.94
CA ALA A 232 -24.19 5.86 3.05
C ALA A 232 -24.75 5.27 1.75
N ALA A 233 -24.42 5.84 0.58
CA ALA A 233 -24.81 5.31 -0.73
C ALA A 233 -23.65 4.65 -1.50
N GLY A 234 -22.56 4.30 -0.79
CA GLY A 234 -21.39 3.66 -1.37
C GLY A 234 -21.56 2.15 -1.53
N HIS A 235 -21.10 1.61 -2.64
CA HIS A 235 -21.06 0.18 -2.95
C HIS A 235 -19.61 -0.28 -3.17
N VAL A 236 -19.23 -1.37 -2.55
CA VAL A 236 -17.91 -2.00 -2.68
C VAL A 236 -18.05 -3.33 -3.39
N THR A 237 -17.39 -3.50 -4.55
CA THR A 237 -17.16 -4.82 -5.15
C THR A 237 -15.74 -5.24 -4.81
N MET A 238 -15.56 -6.29 -4.02
CA MET A 238 -14.25 -6.75 -3.55
C MET A 238 -13.93 -8.14 -4.07
N LEU A 239 -12.73 -8.27 -4.66
CA LEU A 239 -12.17 -9.56 -5.06
C LEU A 239 -11.20 -10.08 -4.00
N SER A 240 -11.19 -11.41 -3.80
CA SER A 240 -10.26 -12.06 -2.87
C SER A 240 -8.79 -11.81 -3.25
N ARG A 241 -8.49 -11.73 -4.56
CA ARG A 241 -7.15 -11.44 -5.11
C ARG A 241 -7.24 -11.01 -6.57
N TYR A 242 -6.14 -10.49 -7.11
CA TYR A 242 -6.01 -10.25 -8.54
C TYR A 242 -5.84 -11.56 -9.32
N GLY A 243 -6.47 -11.65 -10.47
CA GLY A 243 -6.34 -12.73 -11.44
C GLY A 243 -6.98 -12.31 -12.78
N THR A 244 -6.89 -13.17 -13.81
CA THR A 244 -7.44 -12.89 -15.15
C THR A 244 -8.94 -12.52 -15.10
N ALA A 245 -9.70 -13.15 -14.21
CA ALA A 245 -11.14 -12.89 -14.02
C ALA A 245 -11.45 -11.45 -13.55
N TYR A 246 -10.46 -10.70 -13.02
CA TYR A 246 -10.64 -9.29 -12.65
C TYR A 246 -11.29 -8.47 -13.76
N TRP A 247 -10.87 -8.67 -15.00
CA TRP A 247 -11.37 -7.92 -16.16
C TRP A 247 -12.81 -8.29 -16.54
N GLN A 248 -13.18 -9.55 -16.38
CA GLN A 248 -14.57 -10.01 -16.53
C GLN A 248 -15.48 -9.42 -15.45
N ILE A 249 -15.00 -9.39 -14.20
CA ILE A 249 -15.73 -8.84 -13.06
C ILE A 249 -15.91 -7.33 -13.24
N LEU A 250 -14.86 -6.61 -13.65
CA LEU A 250 -14.94 -5.19 -13.96
C LEU A 250 -15.99 -4.92 -15.04
N ALA A 251 -16.02 -5.74 -16.10
CA ALA A 251 -17.02 -5.62 -17.16
C ALA A 251 -18.45 -5.85 -16.63
N GLY A 252 -18.65 -6.88 -15.81
CA GLY A 252 -19.95 -7.13 -15.16
C GLY A 252 -20.37 -6.01 -14.21
N ALA A 253 -19.45 -5.52 -13.39
CA ALA A 253 -19.68 -4.42 -12.46
C ALA A 253 -20.02 -3.10 -13.17
N ALA A 254 -19.46 -2.88 -14.37
CA ALA A 254 -19.84 -1.75 -15.22
C ALA A 254 -21.29 -1.83 -15.71
N GLU A 255 -21.79 -3.04 -15.95
CA GLU A 255 -23.12 -3.30 -16.48
C GLU A 255 -24.20 -3.31 -15.37
N SER A 256 -23.90 -3.92 -14.21
CA SER A 256 -24.85 -4.14 -13.10
C SER A 256 -24.74 -3.13 -11.95
N GLY A 257 -23.70 -2.30 -11.92
CA GLY A 257 -23.51 -1.28 -10.88
C GLY A 257 -24.58 -0.18 -10.91
N PRO A 258 -24.64 0.69 -9.89
CA PRO A 258 -25.63 1.78 -9.82
C PRO A 258 -25.74 2.51 -11.16
N ALA A 259 -26.96 2.75 -11.62
CA ALA A 259 -27.20 3.41 -12.91
C ALA A 259 -26.55 4.80 -12.93
N ASP A 260 -26.66 5.52 -11.81
CA ASP A 260 -26.13 6.85 -11.60
C ASP A 260 -24.99 6.83 -10.57
N GLY A 261 -23.97 7.63 -10.82
CA GLY A 261 -22.85 7.80 -9.89
C GLY A 261 -21.50 7.34 -10.44
N PRO A 262 -20.41 7.87 -9.87
CA PRO A 262 -19.06 7.52 -10.29
C PRO A 262 -18.68 6.09 -9.91
N ARG A 263 -17.89 5.46 -10.76
CA ARG A 263 -17.28 4.14 -10.54
C ARG A 263 -15.77 4.29 -10.49
N PHE A 264 -15.16 3.76 -9.45
CA PHE A 264 -13.73 3.83 -9.23
C PHE A 264 -13.11 2.44 -9.25
N ALA A 265 -11.94 2.32 -9.88
CA ALA A 265 -11.09 1.14 -9.81
C ALA A 265 -9.71 1.56 -9.29
N PHE A 266 -9.36 1.12 -8.08
CA PHE A 266 -8.03 1.36 -7.53
C PHE A 266 -7.08 0.28 -8.05
N ALA A 267 -6.14 0.71 -8.91
CA ALA A 267 -5.22 -0.18 -9.59
C ALA A 267 -3.76 0.20 -9.33
N VAL A 268 -2.86 -0.72 -9.61
CA VAL A 268 -1.43 -0.45 -9.78
C VAL A 268 -1.09 -0.54 -11.27
N ALA A 269 -0.05 0.18 -11.72
CA ALA A 269 0.34 0.23 -13.13
C ALA A 269 0.55 -1.18 -13.74
N ARG A 270 1.06 -2.12 -12.94
CA ARG A 270 1.28 -3.53 -13.32
C ARG A 270 0.02 -4.26 -13.82
N HIS A 271 -1.18 -3.89 -13.34
CA HIS A 271 -2.43 -4.50 -13.83
C HIS A 271 -2.63 -4.26 -15.32
N PHE A 272 -2.17 -3.12 -15.84
CA PHE A 272 -2.28 -2.79 -17.27
C PHE A 272 -1.22 -3.50 -18.12
N ASP A 273 -0.06 -3.84 -17.55
CA ASP A 273 0.89 -4.74 -18.22
C ASP A 273 0.27 -6.12 -18.42
N PHE A 274 -0.37 -6.67 -17.39
CA PHE A 274 -1.07 -7.95 -17.49
C PHE A 274 -2.22 -7.91 -18.49
N LEU A 275 -2.96 -6.79 -18.55
CA LEU A 275 -4.02 -6.60 -19.54
C LEU A 275 -3.46 -6.66 -20.98
N GLU A 276 -2.38 -5.95 -21.27
CA GLU A 276 -1.73 -5.97 -22.58
C GLU A 276 -1.21 -7.39 -22.93
N GLN A 277 -0.66 -8.11 -21.96
CA GLN A 277 -0.23 -9.50 -22.16
C GLN A 277 -1.41 -10.41 -22.52
N LEU A 278 -2.53 -10.32 -21.79
CA LEU A 278 -3.75 -11.08 -22.09
C LEU A 278 -4.33 -10.73 -23.47
N ALA A 279 -4.29 -9.47 -23.86
CA ALA A 279 -4.75 -9.04 -25.17
C ALA A 279 -3.84 -9.58 -26.29
N ALA A 280 -2.52 -9.54 -26.09
CA ALA A 280 -1.55 -10.03 -27.06
C ALA A 280 -1.60 -11.56 -27.24
N SER A 281 -1.89 -12.33 -26.18
CA SER A 281 -2.04 -13.78 -26.23
C SER A 281 -3.44 -14.25 -26.70
N GLY A 282 -4.42 -13.34 -26.80
CA GLY A 282 -5.81 -13.70 -27.12
C GLY A 282 -6.59 -14.29 -25.93
N ASP A 283 -6.08 -14.19 -24.71
CA ASP A 283 -6.66 -14.78 -23.49
C ASP A 283 -7.54 -13.80 -22.69
N LEU A 284 -8.06 -12.76 -23.34
CA LEU A 284 -8.99 -11.85 -22.67
C LEU A 284 -10.25 -12.60 -22.21
N PRO A 285 -10.68 -12.44 -20.93
CA PRO A 285 -11.83 -13.18 -20.40
C PRO A 285 -13.17 -12.68 -20.94
N VAL A 286 -13.20 -11.58 -21.66
CA VAL A 286 -14.34 -10.99 -22.37
C VAL A 286 -13.86 -10.36 -23.67
N SER A 287 -14.77 -10.09 -24.62
CA SER A 287 -14.38 -9.43 -25.86
C SER A 287 -13.76 -8.05 -25.60
N GLU A 288 -12.77 -7.67 -26.42
CA GLU A 288 -12.06 -6.40 -26.31
C GLU A 288 -13.01 -5.21 -26.29
N ASP A 289 -14.02 -5.18 -27.18
CA ASP A 289 -15.00 -4.11 -27.25
C ASP A 289 -15.86 -3.99 -25.99
N ARG A 290 -16.26 -5.14 -25.39
CA ARG A 290 -16.98 -5.15 -24.12
C ARG A 290 -16.12 -4.59 -23.00
N LEU A 291 -14.84 -4.99 -22.95
CA LEU A 291 -13.91 -4.52 -21.94
C LEU A 291 -13.64 -3.02 -22.08
N LYS A 292 -13.40 -2.52 -23.28
CA LYS A 292 -13.20 -1.08 -23.54
C LYS A 292 -14.42 -0.25 -23.10
N ARG A 293 -15.62 -0.68 -23.47
CA ARG A 293 -16.86 0.01 -23.02
C ARG A 293 -16.99 0.02 -21.50
N ALA A 294 -16.66 -1.09 -20.85
CA ALA A 294 -16.70 -1.21 -19.40
C ALA A 294 -15.67 -0.31 -18.73
N MET A 295 -14.41 -0.37 -19.18
CA MET A 295 -13.33 0.45 -18.65
C MET A 295 -13.60 1.95 -18.80
N GLY A 296 -14.25 2.38 -19.89
CA GLY A 296 -14.66 3.76 -20.11
C GLY A 296 -15.68 4.28 -19.07
N ARG A 297 -16.33 3.38 -18.32
CA ARG A 297 -17.25 3.73 -17.22
C ARG A 297 -16.59 3.88 -15.86
N PHE A 298 -15.30 3.56 -15.75
CA PHE A 298 -14.52 3.69 -14.51
C PHE A 298 -13.54 4.84 -14.56
N GLU A 299 -13.39 5.52 -13.42
CA GLU A 299 -12.22 6.34 -13.12
C GLU A 299 -11.16 5.43 -12.49
N PHE A 300 -10.04 5.25 -13.19
CA PHE A 300 -8.90 4.49 -12.65
C PHE A 300 -8.04 5.39 -11.77
N VAL A 301 -7.92 5.03 -10.50
CA VAL A 301 -7.05 5.71 -9.52
C VAL A 301 -5.80 4.88 -9.34
N ILE A 302 -4.66 5.42 -9.77
CA ILE A 302 -3.37 4.72 -9.74
C ILE A 302 -2.46 5.33 -8.68
N GLY A 303 -1.78 4.48 -7.95
CA GLY A 303 -0.79 4.86 -6.95
C GLY A 303 0.15 3.71 -6.64
N SER A 304 0.97 3.87 -5.61
CA SER A 304 1.98 2.90 -5.15
C SER A 304 3.18 2.71 -6.09
N ALA A 305 3.10 3.22 -7.31
CA ALA A 305 4.19 3.23 -8.29
C ALA A 305 4.05 4.47 -9.19
N PRO A 306 5.12 4.94 -9.84
CA PRO A 306 5.05 6.02 -10.80
C PRO A 306 4.14 5.69 -11.98
N VAL A 307 3.48 6.71 -12.53
CA VAL A 307 2.62 6.60 -13.70
C VAL A 307 3.31 7.31 -14.87
N GLY A 308 3.91 6.51 -15.74
CA GLY A 308 4.64 6.98 -16.89
C GLY A 308 3.78 7.08 -18.16
N PRO A 309 4.39 7.58 -19.29
CA PRO A 309 3.71 7.75 -20.57
C PRO A 309 3.04 6.48 -21.08
N MET A 310 3.70 5.33 -20.98
CA MET A 310 3.16 4.05 -21.43
C MET A 310 1.88 3.65 -20.67
N THR A 311 1.86 3.84 -19.35
CA THR A 311 0.66 3.54 -18.53
C THR A 311 -0.51 4.45 -18.93
N VAL A 312 -0.28 5.74 -19.16
CA VAL A 312 -1.31 6.67 -19.62
C VAL A 312 -1.80 6.31 -21.02
N GLN A 313 -0.92 5.99 -21.96
CA GLN A 313 -1.29 5.56 -23.31
C GLN A 313 -2.13 4.28 -23.32
N ARG A 314 -1.77 3.29 -22.50
CA ARG A 314 -2.56 2.05 -22.33
C ARG A 314 -3.98 2.35 -21.82
N LEU A 315 -4.09 3.21 -20.81
CA LEU A 315 -5.40 3.58 -20.27
C LEU A 315 -6.23 4.36 -21.30
N LEU A 316 -5.64 5.28 -22.05
CA LEU A 316 -6.32 5.95 -23.14
C LEU A 316 -6.81 4.94 -24.20
N LYS A 317 -5.97 3.95 -24.58
CA LYS A 317 -6.34 2.88 -25.52
C LYS A 317 -7.54 2.03 -25.02
N TRP A 318 -7.54 1.67 -23.73
CA TRP A 318 -8.52 0.74 -23.16
C TRP A 318 -9.77 1.42 -22.60
N SER A 319 -9.65 2.60 -22.00
CA SER A 319 -10.76 3.29 -21.34
C SER A 319 -11.20 4.59 -22.02
N GLY A 320 -10.36 5.12 -22.93
CA GLY A 320 -10.56 6.46 -23.48
C GLY A 320 -10.34 7.59 -22.46
N ARG A 321 -9.74 7.29 -21.28
CA ARG A 321 -9.62 8.23 -20.16
C ARG A 321 -8.18 8.33 -19.67
N VAL A 322 -7.77 9.53 -19.30
CA VAL A 322 -6.51 9.78 -18.57
C VAL A 322 -6.71 9.39 -17.11
N PRO A 323 -5.83 8.57 -16.50
CA PRO A 323 -6.01 8.13 -15.13
C PRO A 323 -5.98 9.28 -14.12
N MET A 324 -6.57 9.03 -12.97
CA MET A 324 -6.29 9.77 -11.76
C MET A 324 -5.04 9.17 -11.09
N VAL A 325 -4.18 10.02 -10.55
CA VAL A 325 -3.09 9.57 -9.70
C VAL A 325 -3.30 10.06 -8.28
N ARG A 326 -2.73 9.31 -7.36
CA ARG A 326 -2.60 9.70 -5.98
C ARG A 326 -1.21 9.34 -5.46
N PHE A 327 -0.70 10.13 -4.53
CA PHE A 327 0.57 9.91 -3.84
C PHE A 327 0.36 9.89 -2.33
N GLY A 328 1.11 9.04 -1.65
CA GLY A 328 1.14 8.90 -0.20
C GLY A 328 1.74 7.57 0.22
N SER A 329 1.80 7.37 1.52
CA SER A 329 2.39 6.20 2.16
C SER A 329 1.49 5.68 3.29
N THR A 330 1.91 4.63 3.97
CA THR A 330 1.22 4.15 5.17
C THR A 330 1.26 5.21 6.27
N GLU A 331 2.40 5.89 6.43
CA GLU A 331 2.62 6.93 7.44
C GLU A 331 1.77 8.20 7.19
N SER A 332 1.24 8.34 5.99
CA SER A 332 0.31 9.43 5.61
C SER A 332 -1.14 8.95 5.47
N THR A 333 -1.51 7.85 6.07
CA THR A 333 -2.87 7.29 5.99
C THR A 333 -3.36 7.21 4.54
N PHE A 334 -2.48 6.76 3.62
CA PHE A 334 -2.75 6.61 2.19
C PHE A 334 -2.59 7.90 1.35
N GLN A 335 -3.15 9.07 1.75
CA GLN A 335 -3.34 10.22 0.86
C GLN A 335 -2.54 11.45 1.29
N VAL A 336 -1.58 11.90 0.48
CA VAL A 336 -0.89 13.20 0.60
C VAL A 336 -1.36 14.14 -0.50
N SER A 337 -1.32 13.67 -1.74
CA SER A 337 -1.72 14.43 -2.92
C SER A 337 -2.39 13.54 -3.96
N GLY A 338 -3.07 14.14 -4.90
CA GLY A 338 -3.70 13.45 -6.01
C GLY A 338 -4.34 14.41 -6.99
N ILE A 339 -4.89 13.90 -8.07
CA ILE A 339 -5.61 14.70 -9.06
C ILE A 339 -7.03 14.95 -8.52
N PRO A 340 -7.45 16.21 -8.27
CA PRO A 340 -8.80 16.50 -7.82
C PRO A 340 -9.86 16.02 -8.84
N ALA A 341 -11.01 15.56 -8.36
CA ALA A 341 -12.13 15.09 -9.20
C ALA A 341 -12.59 16.13 -10.24
N SER A 342 -12.44 17.42 -9.91
CA SER A 342 -12.82 18.53 -10.81
C SER A 342 -11.87 18.75 -11.98
N THR A 343 -10.71 18.06 -12.01
CA THR A 343 -9.70 18.23 -13.07
C THR A 343 -10.15 17.56 -14.37
N THR A 344 -10.24 18.32 -15.48
CA THR A 344 -10.63 17.79 -16.78
C THR A 344 -9.60 16.82 -17.36
N GLN A 345 -10.00 15.99 -18.32
CA GLN A 345 -9.11 15.01 -18.97
C GLN A 345 -7.91 15.71 -19.66
N GLU A 346 -8.16 16.84 -20.30
CA GLU A 346 -7.13 17.63 -20.96
C GLU A 346 -6.14 18.24 -19.96
N ALA A 347 -6.63 18.73 -18.82
CA ALA A 347 -5.78 19.27 -17.77
C ALA A 347 -4.93 18.16 -17.11
N ARG A 348 -5.51 16.97 -16.92
CA ARG A 348 -4.75 15.80 -16.44
C ARG A 348 -3.60 15.47 -17.38
N LEU A 349 -3.89 15.34 -18.69
CA LEU A 349 -2.88 14.98 -19.69
C LEU A 349 -1.75 16.03 -19.75
N ARG A 350 -2.11 17.32 -19.81
CA ARG A 350 -1.11 18.40 -19.79
C ARG A 350 -0.21 18.35 -18.55
N ALA A 351 -0.78 18.08 -17.38
CA ALA A 351 0.00 17.97 -16.13
C ALA A 351 0.98 16.78 -16.18
N PHE A 352 0.58 15.64 -16.74
CA PHE A 352 1.49 14.51 -16.96
C PHE A 352 2.62 14.88 -17.91
N GLU A 353 2.28 15.43 -19.09
CA GLU A 353 3.26 15.82 -20.11
C GLU A 353 4.23 16.88 -19.62
N GLN A 354 3.76 17.85 -18.82
CA GLN A 354 4.60 18.88 -18.20
C GLN A 354 5.72 18.25 -17.34
N GLY A 355 5.42 17.21 -16.57
CA GLY A 355 6.42 16.52 -15.75
C GLY A 355 7.39 15.67 -16.57
N TRP A 356 6.88 14.89 -17.52
CA TRP A 356 7.74 14.03 -18.36
C TRP A 356 8.69 14.80 -19.24
N ASN A 357 8.26 15.99 -19.71
CA ASN A 357 9.01 16.84 -20.63
C ASN A 357 9.80 17.95 -19.91
N ALA A 358 9.88 17.92 -18.57
CA ALA A 358 10.65 18.89 -17.82
C ALA A 358 12.15 18.80 -18.20
N THR A 359 12.71 19.91 -18.70
CA THR A 359 14.03 19.95 -19.34
C THR A 359 15.19 19.73 -18.37
N PHE A 360 14.98 20.04 -17.09
CA PHE A 360 16.01 19.88 -16.05
C PHE A 360 16.04 18.45 -15.46
N GLN A 361 14.88 17.83 -15.31
CA GLN A 361 14.73 16.44 -14.84
C GLN A 361 13.29 15.95 -15.07
N PRO A 362 13.04 14.83 -15.77
CA PRO A 362 11.73 14.25 -15.88
C PRO A 362 11.18 13.84 -14.51
N GLY A 363 9.88 14.05 -14.31
CA GLY A 363 9.18 13.67 -13.08
C GLY A 363 7.79 13.09 -13.36
N TYR A 364 7.31 12.27 -12.44
CA TYR A 364 6.01 11.63 -12.53
C TYR A 364 4.97 12.42 -11.75
N TYR A 365 3.90 12.83 -12.40
CA TYR A 365 2.86 13.63 -11.78
C TYR A 365 2.20 12.87 -10.60
N ILE A 366 2.18 13.52 -9.44
CA ILE A 366 1.58 13.01 -8.21
C ILE A 366 0.38 13.84 -7.73
N GLY A 367 -0.09 14.77 -8.56
CA GLY A 367 -1.24 15.61 -8.25
C GLY A 367 -0.90 16.81 -7.38
N ARG A 368 -1.91 17.27 -6.63
CA ARG A 368 -1.88 18.43 -5.72
C ARG A 368 -2.27 18.00 -4.31
N PRO A 369 -1.81 18.69 -3.26
CA PRO A 369 -2.32 18.48 -1.91
C PRO A 369 -3.82 18.83 -1.84
N HIS A 370 -4.48 18.42 -0.77
CA HIS A 370 -5.91 18.58 -0.53
C HIS A 370 -6.17 19.51 0.66
N PRO A 371 -5.99 20.84 0.52
CA PRO A 371 -6.23 21.76 1.64
C PRO A 371 -7.70 21.76 2.07
N PRO A 372 -8.02 21.90 3.37
CA PRO A 372 -7.09 22.07 4.49
C PRO A 372 -6.53 20.74 5.04
N HIS A 373 -6.83 19.60 4.43
CA HIS A 373 -6.57 18.26 4.96
C HIS A 373 -5.11 17.83 4.81
N THR A 374 -4.46 18.22 3.72
CA THR A 374 -3.04 17.91 3.45
C THR A 374 -2.32 19.13 2.89
N GLU A 375 -1.07 19.30 3.31
CA GLU A 375 -0.11 20.25 2.76
C GLU A 375 1.12 19.50 2.25
N LEU A 376 1.74 19.98 1.19
CA LEU A 376 2.92 19.39 0.56
C LEU A 376 3.93 20.47 0.19
N LYS A 377 5.22 20.23 0.50
CA LYS A 377 6.33 21.10 0.14
C LYS A 377 7.49 20.30 -0.41
N VAL A 378 8.34 20.98 -1.17
CA VAL A 378 9.65 20.49 -1.63
C VAL A 378 10.72 21.28 -0.89
N VAL A 379 11.61 20.59 -0.17
CA VAL A 379 12.65 21.21 0.66
C VAL A 379 14.04 20.66 0.34
N ARG A 380 15.08 21.47 0.57
CA ARG A 380 16.47 21.13 0.23
C ARG A 380 17.04 20.03 1.16
N GLY A 381 16.73 20.09 2.46
CA GLY A 381 17.26 19.18 3.46
C GLY A 381 16.22 18.73 4.46
N ILE A 382 16.35 17.48 4.90
CA ILE A 382 15.51 16.84 5.94
C ILE A 382 16.32 16.42 7.18
N ASP A 383 17.63 16.70 7.20
CA ASP A 383 18.48 16.50 8.37
C ASP A 383 18.45 17.77 9.24
N SER A 384 17.93 17.66 10.46
CA SER A 384 17.79 18.78 11.40
C SER A 384 19.12 19.41 11.82
N ALA A 385 20.25 18.73 11.62
CA ALA A 385 21.58 19.28 11.85
C ALA A 385 22.16 20.03 10.64
N GLY A 386 21.50 19.96 9.48
CA GLY A 386 21.94 20.61 8.25
C GLY A 386 21.51 22.05 8.15
N SER A 387 22.34 22.91 7.52
CA SER A 387 22.02 24.34 7.28
C SER A 387 20.82 24.56 6.37
N ASP A 388 20.52 23.58 5.51
CA ASP A 388 19.40 23.62 4.54
C ASP A 388 18.13 22.92 5.06
N PHE A 389 18.08 22.59 6.36
CA PHE A 389 16.94 21.92 6.97
C PHE A 389 15.63 22.68 6.71
N MET A 390 14.68 22.00 6.08
CA MET A 390 13.36 22.51 5.69
C MET A 390 13.36 23.80 4.83
N ALA A 391 14.50 24.20 4.28
CA ALA A 391 14.56 25.32 3.33
C ALA A 391 13.81 24.96 2.04
N GLU A 392 12.77 25.74 1.68
CA GLU A 392 11.89 25.46 0.55
C GLU A 392 12.66 25.62 -0.79
N CYS A 393 12.45 24.68 -1.70
CA CYS A 393 12.98 24.73 -3.07
C CYS A 393 12.14 25.67 -3.93
N GLY A 394 12.80 26.32 -4.91
CA GLY A 394 12.12 27.06 -5.97
C GLY A 394 11.41 26.14 -6.97
N GLU A 395 10.58 26.74 -7.83
CA GLU A 395 9.93 26.03 -8.93
C GLU A 395 10.94 25.30 -9.81
N GLY A 396 10.66 24.05 -10.15
CA GLY A 396 11.54 23.21 -10.97
C GLY A 396 12.76 22.64 -10.23
N SER A 397 13.06 23.10 -9.01
CA SER A 397 14.21 22.62 -8.25
C SER A 397 13.88 21.35 -7.50
N PRO A 398 14.56 20.22 -7.74
CA PRO A 398 14.35 18.98 -6.98
C PRO A 398 14.73 19.10 -5.50
N GLY A 399 14.00 18.40 -4.65
CA GLY A 399 14.26 18.33 -3.21
C GLY A 399 13.37 17.28 -2.56
N TYR A 400 13.43 17.19 -1.23
CA TYR A 400 12.63 16.23 -0.47
C TYR A 400 11.17 16.67 -0.38
N LEU A 401 10.27 15.74 -0.64
CA LEU A 401 8.84 15.91 -0.42
C LEU A 401 8.54 15.75 1.06
N ILE A 402 7.94 16.77 1.68
CA ILE A 402 7.47 16.74 3.07
C ILE A 402 6.00 17.14 3.15
N SER A 403 5.26 16.56 4.09
CA SER A 403 3.82 16.81 4.21
C SER A 403 3.39 17.11 5.63
N ARG A 404 2.33 17.91 5.77
CA ARG A 404 1.68 18.26 7.03
C ARG A 404 0.16 18.14 6.90
N GLY A 405 -0.50 17.73 7.99
CA GLY A 405 -1.95 17.65 8.08
C GLY A 405 -2.44 16.48 8.93
N GLY A 406 -3.76 16.36 9.04
CA GLY A 406 -4.40 15.32 9.84
C GLY A 406 -4.23 13.89 9.28
N HIS A 407 -3.65 13.73 8.10
CA HIS A 407 -3.33 12.45 7.49
C HIS A 407 -2.04 11.81 8.04
N ILE A 408 -1.18 12.57 8.73
CA ILE A 408 0.08 12.03 9.25
C ILE A 408 -0.18 11.09 10.43
N MET A 409 0.47 9.93 10.42
CA MET A 409 0.35 8.89 11.45
C MET A 409 0.53 9.44 12.87
N LYS A 410 -0.07 8.75 13.83
CA LYS A 410 0.14 9.04 15.25
C LYS A 410 1.56 8.70 15.74
N GLY A 411 2.25 7.81 15.04
CA GLY A 411 3.58 7.31 15.35
C GLY A 411 3.71 5.82 15.01
N THR A 412 4.76 5.18 15.48
CA THR A 412 4.96 3.74 15.32
C THR A 412 4.81 3.01 16.66
N VAL A 413 4.53 1.70 16.59
CA VAL A 413 4.46 0.87 17.80
C VAL A 413 5.80 0.87 18.57
N GLN A 414 6.92 0.92 17.84
CA GLN A 414 8.27 0.95 18.42
C GLN A 414 8.58 2.27 19.14
N GLU A 415 7.85 3.35 18.79
CA GLU A 415 7.98 4.69 19.39
C GLU A 415 6.81 5.02 20.31
N GLU A 416 6.04 4.03 20.77
CA GLU A 416 4.87 4.25 21.61
C GLU A 416 5.24 5.02 22.87
N GLY A 417 4.52 6.10 23.15
CA GLY A 417 4.81 7.04 24.24
C GLY A 417 5.92 8.07 23.96
N ARG A 418 6.46 8.12 22.73
CA ARG A 418 7.48 9.10 22.31
C ARG A 418 7.00 9.87 21.09
N SER A 419 7.46 11.13 20.95
CA SER A 419 7.27 11.88 19.71
C SER A 419 8.08 11.23 18.58
N SER A 420 7.48 11.12 17.38
CA SER A 420 8.21 10.62 16.22
C SER A 420 9.34 11.58 15.84
N SER A 421 10.55 11.06 15.72
CA SER A 421 11.73 11.83 15.27
C SER A 421 11.63 12.31 13.82
N ALA A 422 10.64 11.82 13.07
CA ALA A 422 10.39 12.22 11.69
C ALA A 422 9.35 13.35 11.54
N VAL A 423 8.85 13.94 12.65
CA VAL A 423 7.92 15.06 12.62
C VAL A 423 8.57 16.30 13.22
N HIS A 424 8.66 17.38 12.45
CA HIS A 424 9.22 18.67 12.87
C HIS A 424 8.21 19.79 12.56
N ASP A 425 7.78 20.56 13.54
CA ASP A 425 6.76 21.62 13.42
C ASP A 425 5.49 21.16 12.67
N GLY A 426 5.07 19.92 12.93
CA GLY A 426 3.93 19.27 12.26
C GLY A 426 4.21 18.75 10.86
N TRP A 427 5.41 18.97 10.29
CA TRP A 427 5.84 18.42 9.00
C TRP A 427 6.47 17.04 9.16
N TYR A 428 5.96 16.07 8.42
CA TYR A 428 6.55 14.74 8.33
C TYR A 428 7.63 14.72 7.26
N VAL A 429 8.87 14.47 7.67
CA VAL A 429 10.07 14.43 6.81
C VAL A 429 10.53 13.00 6.47
N GLY A 430 9.79 12.00 6.94
CA GLY A 430 10.20 10.60 6.85
C GLY A 430 9.94 9.90 5.52
N PHE A 431 9.31 10.53 4.54
CA PHE A 431 9.05 9.93 3.22
C PHE A 431 10.34 9.59 2.48
N ARG A 432 11.32 10.50 2.51
CA ARG A 432 12.57 10.41 1.75
C ARG A 432 12.35 10.29 0.23
N ASP A 433 11.22 10.78 -0.24
CA ASP A 433 10.90 10.91 -1.66
C ASP A 433 11.42 12.23 -2.18
N ILE A 434 12.12 12.19 -3.34
CA ILE A 434 12.60 13.36 -4.07
C ILE A 434 11.57 13.75 -5.13
N GLY A 435 11.29 15.03 -5.21
CA GLY A 435 10.37 15.57 -6.20
C GLY A 435 10.58 17.06 -6.41
N PHE A 436 9.77 17.62 -7.27
CA PHE A 436 9.73 19.06 -7.54
C PHE A 436 8.28 19.50 -7.79
N TYR A 437 8.05 20.80 -7.93
CA TYR A 437 6.77 21.32 -8.40
C TYR A 437 6.95 22.23 -9.60
N LEU A 438 5.93 22.28 -10.46
CA LEU A 438 5.77 23.26 -11.51
C LEU A 438 4.41 23.92 -11.37
N ARG A 439 4.30 25.19 -11.76
CA ARG A 439 3.01 25.87 -11.79
C ARG A 439 2.23 25.48 -13.03
N ASP A 440 0.96 25.21 -12.84
CA ASP A 440 0.02 25.04 -13.95
C ASP A 440 -0.18 26.38 -14.64
N ALA A 441 -0.05 26.40 -15.97
CA ALA A 441 -0.14 27.62 -16.76
C ALA A 441 -1.53 28.26 -16.77
N GLN A 442 -2.59 27.50 -16.43
CA GLN A 442 -3.96 27.98 -16.46
C GLN A 442 -4.42 28.60 -15.15
N ASP A 443 -4.08 27.96 -14.01
CA ASP A 443 -4.58 28.37 -12.70
C ASP A 443 -3.48 28.81 -11.73
N GLY A 444 -2.21 28.70 -12.12
CA GLY A 444 -1.05 29.08 -11.32
C GLY A 444 -0.77 28.19 -10.12
N GLN A 445 -1.57 27.16 -9.89
CA GLN A 445 -1.39 26.24 -8.77
C GLN A 445 -0.20 25.32 -8.97
N ARG A 446 0.38 24.82 -7.87
CA ARG A 446 1.53 23.91 -7.92
C ARG A 446 1.06 22.50 -8.26
N ASN A 447 1.55 21.94 -9.36
CA ASN A 447 1.52 20.52 -9.67
C ASN A 447 2.79 19.89 -9.14
N PHE A 448 2.69 18.79 -8.39
CA PHE A 448 3.85 18.12 -7.80
C PHE A 448 4.23 16.89 -8.62
N TYR A 449 5.54 16.64 -8.69
CA TYR A 449 6.14 15.57 -9.47
C TYR A 449 7.12 14.78 -8.61
N TRP A 450 6.97 13.48 -8.58
CA TRP A 450 7.90 12.57 -7.95
C TRP A 450 9.01 12.18 -8.92
N VAL A 451 10.23 12.09 -8.44
CA VAL A 451 11.41 11.74 -9.24
C VAL A 451 11.91 10.35 -8.84
N GLU A 452 12.34 10.23 -7.60
CA GLU A 452 12.90 9.00 -7.05
C GLU A 452 12.77 8.99 -5.52
N ARG A 453 13.20 7.90 -4.92
CA ARG A 453 13.30 7.78 -3.47
C ARG A 453 14.76 7.78 -3.03
N ASP A 454 15.09 8.64 -2.07
CA ASP A 454 16.43 8.71 -1.44
C ASP A 454 16.69 7.53 -0.49
N SER A 455 15.72 6.69 -0.21
CA SER A 455 15.92 5.46 0.52
C SER A 455 16.18 4.30 -0.44
N ALA A 456 17.07 3.38 -0.03
CA ALA A 456 17.30 2.14 -0.72
C ALA A 456 16.06 1.24 -0.65
N LEU A 457 15.04 1.53 -1.46
CA LEU A 457 13.85 0.71 -1.60
C LEU A 457 13.74 0.17 -3.03
N LEU A 458 13.25 -1.07 -3.12
CA LEU A 458 12.81 -1.70 -4.36
C LEU A 458 11.30 -1.55 -4.50
N ILE A 459 10.84 -1.03 -5.64
CA ILE A 459 9.42 -0.96 -5.98
C ILE A 459 9.09 -2.11 -6.91
N ARG A 460 8.32 -3.09 -6.42
CA ARG A 460 7.94 -4.29 -7.19
C ARG A 460 6.49 -4.68 -6.94
N GLY A 461 5.72 -4.88 -7.99
CA GLY A 461 4.32 -5.31 -7.90
C GLY A 461 3.45 -4.37 -7.06
N GLY A 462 3.80 -3.09 -6.97
CA GLY A 462 3.15 -2.12 -6.10
C GLY A 462 3.55 -2.21 -4.62
N ALA A 463 4.50 -3.09 -4.26
CA ALA A 463 5.07 -3.20 -2.92
C ALA A 463 6.46 -2.56 -2.86
N ASN A 464 6.76 -1.93 -1.73
CA ASN A 464 8.07 -1.36 -1.44
C ASN A 464 8.83 -2.30 -0.49
N THR A 465 10.00 -2.78 -0.90
CA THR A 465 10.87 -3.63 -0.08
C THR A 465 12.18 -2.89 0.19
N ALA A 466 12.62 -2.83 1.46
CA ALA A 466 13.89 -2.20 1.79
C ALA A 466 15.06 -2.98 1.18
N CYS A 467 15.95 -2.31 0.46
CA CYS A 467 17.15 -2.94 -0.11
C CYS A 467 18.03 -3.57 0.98
N ASP A 468 18.11 -2.95 2.15
CA ASP A 468 18.84 -3.52 3.29
C ASP A 468 18.23 -4.85 3.77
N ALA A 469 16.90 -4.96 3.81
CA ALA A 469 16.22 -6.22 4.17
C ALA A 469 16.46 -7.31 3.12
N VAL A 470 16.43 -6.93 1.84
CA VAL A 470 16.81 -7.83 0.73
C VAL A 470 18.27 -8.26 0.86
N GLY A 471 19.17 -7.31 1.20
CA GLY A 471 20.58 -7.60 1.44
C GLY A 471 20.81 -8.60 2.58
N VAL A 472 20.08 -8.48 3.67
CA VAL A 472 20.15 -9.45 4.79
C VAL A 472 19.68 -10.85 4.36
N GLU A 473 18.60 -10.93 3.60
CA GLU A 473 18.06 -12.22 3.11
C GLU A 473 19.02 -12.89 2.13
N LEU A 474 19.57 -12.13 1.19
CA LEU A 474 20.57 -12.60 0.23
C LEU A 474 21.91 -12.95 0.92
N GLY A 475 22.32 -12.22 1.96
CA GLY A 475 23.49 -12.54 2.77
C GLY A 475 23.36 -13.90 3.47
N ARG A 476 22.20 -14.18 4.08
CA ARG A 476 21.91 -15.51 4.66
C ARG A 476 21.90 -16.61 3.60
N PHE A 477 21.40 -16.32 2.41
CA PHE A 477 21.47 -17.26 1.29
C PHE A 477 22.92 -17.55 0.88
N LEU A 478 23.79 -16.53 0.73
CA LEU A 478 25.21 -16.68 0.43
C LEU A 478 25.93 -17.54 1.45
N GLU A 479 25.69 -17.28 2.75
CA GLU A 479 26.29 -18.05 3.84
C GLU A 479 25.86 -19.52 3.79
N LYS A 480 24.55 -19.76 3.63
CA LYS A 480 23.99 -21.13 3.61
C LYS A 480 24.42 -21.93 2.38
N ARG A 481 24.45 -21.30 1.19
CA ARG A 481 24.66 -22.00 -0.09
C ARG A 481 26.12 -22.08 -0.49
N TYR A 482 26.88 -21.03 -0.26
CA TYR A 482 28.27 -20.91 -0.72
C TYR A 482 29.27 -20.86 0.44
N GLY A 483 28.82 -20.85 1.69
CA GLY A 483 29.68 -20.73 2.87
C GLY A 483 30.33 -19.34 3.04
N LEU A 484 29.81 -18.31 2.33
CA LEU A 484 30.35 -16.95 2.34
C LEU A 484 29.68 -16.09 3.41
N SER A 485 30.44 -15.71 4.43
CA SER A 485 30.00 -14.82 5.51
C SER A 485 30.09 -13.33 5.12
N SER A 486 29.58 -12.45 5.97
CA SER A 486 29.76 -10.99 5.84
C SER A 486 31.21 -10.52 5.93
N GLY A 487 32.12 -11.37 6.45
CA GLY A 487 33.55 -11.14 6.42
C GLY A 487 34.20 -11.43 5.06
N ASP A 488 33.60 -12.34 4.27
CA ASP A 488 34.09 -12.77 2.98
C ASP A 488 33.57 -11.92 1.83
N VAL A 489 32.34 -11.41 1.96
CA VAL A 489 31.66 -10.66 0.91
C VAL A 489 30.96 -9.44 1.51
N ASP A 490 31.14 -8.27 0.91
CA ASP A 490 30.24 -7.14 1.14
C ASP A 490 29.15 -7.15 0.08
N LEU A 491 27.89 -7.03 0.52
CA LEU A 491 26.71 -7.10 -0.34
C LEU A 491 25.93 -5.79 -0.24
N ALA A 492 25.56 -5.23 -1.39
CA ALA A 492 24.61 -4.13 -1.46
C ALA A 492 23.58 -4.35 -2.56
N VAL A 493 22.38 -3.85 -2.31
CA VAL A 493 21.24 -3.94 -3.24
C VAL A 493 20.77 -2.54 -3.58
N VAL A 494 20.46 -2.31 -4.86
CA VAL A 494 19.77 -1.10 -5.32
C VAL A 494 18.65 -1.45 -6.29
N GLY A 495 17.59 -0.66 -6.27
CA GLY A 495 16.54 -0.70 -7.27
C GLY A 495 16.89 0.19 -8.45
N LEU A 496 16.80 -0.34 -9.68
CA LEU A 496 16.98 0.41 -10.91
C LEU A 496 15.84 0.12 -11.89
N ARG A 497 15.31 1.18 -12.53
CA ARG A 497 14.30 1.03 -13.60
C ARG A 497 15.00 0.78 -14.92
N LEU A 498 15.19 -0.48 -15.25
CA LEU A 498 15.90 -0.91 -16.44
C LEU A 498 14.97 -1.24 -17.61
N GLU A 499 13.88 -1.94 -17.31
CA GLU A 499 12.96 -2.50 -18.31
C GLU A 499 11.51 -2.07 -18.08
N SER A 500 11.21 -1.42 -16.94
CA SER A 500 9.88 -0.99 -16.55
C SER A 500 9.85 0.47 -16.09
N GLU A 501 8.80 1.21 -16.43
CA GLU A 501 8.59 2.59 -15.96
C GLU A 501 8.20 2.65 -14.47
N HIS A 502 7.71 1.56 -13.90
CA HIS A 502 7.09 1.54 -12.57
C HIS A 502 7.58 0.43 -11.65
N GLU A 503 8.47 -0.44 -12.12
CA GLU A 503 9.10 -1.47 -11.30
C GLU A 503 10.63 -1.39 -11.36
N ASP A 504 11.24 -1.64 -10.20
CA ASP A 504 12.69 -1.70 -10.09
C ASP A 504 13.19 -3.14 -10.34
N ALA A 505 14.27 -3.26 -11.11
CA ALA A 505 15.10 -4.45 -11.11
C ALA A 505 15.92 -4.50 -9.81
N CYS A 506 15.98 -5.64 -9.16
CA CYS A 506 16.83 -5.88 -8.00
C CYS A 506 18.27 -6.11 -8.45
N CYS A 507 19.08 -5.07 -8.34
CA CYS A 507 20.48 -5.06 -8.74
C CYS A 507 21.38 -5.32 -7.52
N VAL A 508 22.05 -6.47 -7.51
CA VAL A 508 22.92 -6.92 -6.42
C VAL A 508 24.38 -6.68 -6.78
N THR A 509 25.10 -5.99 -5.90
CA THR A 509 26.56 -5.82 -6.02
C THR A 509 27.23 -6.66 -4.93
N LEU A 510 28.22 -7.48 -5.32
CA LEU A 510 29.08 -8.26 -4.45
C LEU A 510 30.51 -7.75 -4.55
N GLU A 511 31.07 -7.30 -3.42
CA GLU A 511 32.49 -7.03 -3.27
C GLU A 511 33.14 -8.21 -2.56
N LEU A 512 33.96 -8.98 -3.29
CA LEU A 512 34.66 -10.16 -2.76
C LEU A 512 35.89 -9.71 -1.97
N LYS A 513 35.95 -10.02 -0.67
CA LYS A 513 36.99 -9.52 0.26
C LYS A 513 38.08 -10.54 0.53
N THR A 514 37.78 -11.84 0.37
CA THR A 514 38.72 -12.92 0.67
C THR A 514 39.09 -13.69 -0.59
N GLN A 515 40.21 -14.42 -0.52
CA GLN A 515 40.65 -15.32 -1.59
C GLN A 515 39.60 -16.41 -1.86
N ALA A 516 39.06 -17.00 -0.79
CA ALA A 516 38.01 -18.03 -0.89
C ALA A 516 36.75 -17.51 -1.63
N ALA A 517 36.30 -16.29 -1.33
CA ALA A 517 35.20 -15.67 -2.05
C ALA A 517 35.54 -15.41 -3.54
N THR A 518 36.80 -14.99 -3.83
CA THR A 518 37.26 -14.72 -5.19
C THR A 518 37.32 -16.01 -6.04
N GLU A 519 37.68 -17.13 -5.46
CA GLU A 519 37.71 -18.45 -6.13
C GLU A 519 36.29 -18.91 -6.53
N LEU A 520 35.26 -18.49 -5.80
CA LEU A 520 33.85 -18.78 -6.11
C LEU A 520 33.20 -17.82 -7.12
N LYS A 521 33.91 -16.78 -7.59
CA LYS A 521 33.35 -15.75 -8.48
C LYS A 521 32.67 -16.36 -9.72
N ALA A 522 33.32 -17.28 -10.42
CA ALA A 522 32.78 -17.89 -11.63
C ALA A 522 31.53 -18.77 -11.35
N GLU A 523 31.45 -19.39 -10.17
CA GLU A 523 30.25 -20.12 -9.76
C GLU A 523 29.11 -19.15 -9.45
N LEU A 524 29.37 -18.08 -8.69
CA LEU A 524 28.41 -17.04 -8.36
C LEU A 524 27.86 -16.38 -9.64
N GLU A 525 28.70 -16.03 -10.61
CA GLU A 525 28.26 -15.46 -11.90
C GLU A 525 27.25 -16.38 -12.62
N ARG A 526 27.46 -17.67 -12.56
CA ARG A 526 26.64 -18.66 -13.26
C ARG A 526 25.35 -19.01 -12.52
N THR A 527 25.35 -19.10 -11.20
CA THR A 527 24.29 -19.77 -10.44
C THR A 527 23.54 -18.86 -9.47
N PHE A 528 24.13 -17.77 -9.00
CA PHE A 528 23.59 -16.94 -7.91
C PHE A 528 22.17 -16.46 -8.17
N ILE A 529 21.89 -15.86 -9.34
CA ILE A 529 20.56 -15.29 -9.63
C ILE A 529 19.49 -16.37 -9.59
N GLN A 530 19.73 -17.48 -10.28
CA GLN A 530 18.72 -18.55 -10.37
C GLN A 530 18.48 -19.21 -9.01
N GLU A 531 19.54 -19.61 -8.31
CA GLU A 531 19.43 -20.31 -7.03
C GLU A 531 18.87 -19.40 -5.92
N ALA A 532 19.23 -18.11 -5.93
CA ALA A 532 18.65 -17.14 -5.00
C ALA A 532 17.15 -16.97 -5.26
N ARG A 533 16.71 -16.88 -6.53
CA ARG A 533 15.28 -16.76 -6.87
C ARG A 533 14.42 -17.89 -6.33
N ASP A 534 14.99 -19.09 -6.23
CA ASP A 534 14.29 -20.27 -5.72
C ASP A 534 14.32 -20.36 -4.20
N SER A 535 15.22 -19.62 -3.54
CA SER A 535 15.50 -19.73 -2.11
C SER A 535 15.00 -18.56 -1.27
N VAL A 536 14.91 -17.35 -1.85
CA VAL A 536 14.52 -16.12 -1.14
C VAL A 536 13.07 -15.75 -1.39
N SER A 537 12.54 -14.84 -0.57
CA SER A 537 11.18 -14.30 -0.72
C SER A 537 11.00 -13.62 -2.09
N LYS A 538 9.76 -13.56 -2.58
CA LYS A 538 9.45 -12.98 -3.89
C LYS A 538 9.97 -11.53 -4.05
N GLY A 539 9.91 -10.74 -2.97
CA GLY A 539 10.38 -9.35 -2.95
C GLY A 539 11.91 -9.22 -3.02
N ALA A 540 12.65 -10.24 -2.58
CA ALA A 540 14.11 -10.25 -2.50
C ALA A 540 14.80 -10.92 -3.71
N ARG A 541 14.06 -11.43 -4.68
CA ARG A 541 14.62 -12.13 -5.85
C ARG A 541 15.50 -11.20 -6.67
N PRO A 542 16.80 -11.55 -6.88
CA PRO A 542 17.70 -10.72 -7.68
C PRO A 542 17.40 -10.82 -9.18
N ASP A 543 17.60 -9.71 -9.89
CA ASP A 543 17.47 -9.67 -11.37
C ASP A 543 18.80 -9.49 -12.06
N ARG A 544 19.74 -8.77 -11.42
CA ARG A 544 21.07 -8.49 -11.94
C ARG A 544 22.11 -8.69 -10.86
N LEU A 545 23.28 -9.15 -11.26
CA LEU A 545 24.46 -9.34 -10.40
C LEU A 545 25.64 -8.59 -10.99
N ARG A 546 26.37 -7.89 -10.13
CA ARG A 546 27.61 -7.18 -10.45
C ARG A 546 28.66 -7.50 -9.41
N PHE A 547 29.91 -7.59 -9.82
CA PHE A 547 31.08 -7.64 -8.94
C PHE A 547 31.81 -6.32 -8.97
N GLY A 548 32.05 -5.74 -7.79
CA GLY A 548 32.76 -4.48 -7.66
C GLY A 548 32.62 -3.88 -6.27
N PRO A 549 33.25 -2.74 -6.01
CA PRO A 549 33.25 -2.13 -4.69
C PRO A 549 31.83 -1.69 -4.30
N VAL A 550 31.54 -1.85 -2.99
CA VAL A 550 30.32 -1.35 -2.36
C VAL A 550 30.65 -0.02 -1.67
N PRO A 551 30.25 1.14 -2.24
CA PRO A 551 30.56 2.43 -1.66
C PRO A 551 29.79 2.63 -0.35
N ARG A 552 30.52 2.88 0.77
CA ARG A 552 29.95 3.09 2.09
C ARG A 552 30.34 4.43 2.69
N THR A 553 29.48 4.96 3.54
CA THR A 553 29.78 6.10 4.40
C THR A 553 30.71 5.66 5.53
N PHE A 554 31.30 6.63 6.23
CA PHE A 554 32.09 6.35 7.45
C PHE A 554 31.30 5.58 8.53
N LYS A 555 29.98 5.71 8.56
CA LYS A 555 29.07 4.97 9.46
C LYS A 555 28.64 3.59 8.92
N GLY A 556 29.18 3.14 7.80
CA GLY A 556 28.91 1.83 7.19
C GLY A 556 27.64 1.77 6.30
N SER A 557 26.87 2.84 6.18
CA SER A 557 25.69 2.85 5.28
C SER A 557 26.11 2.89 3.81
N VAL A 558 25.39 2.18 2.94
CA VAL A 558 25.61 2.19 1.49
C VAL A 558 25.34 3.58 0.92
N ARG A 559 26.26 4.08 0.09
CA ARG A 559 26.07 5.31 -0.71
C ARG A 559 25.28 4.98 -1.97
N VAL A 560 23.97 4.93 -1.83
CA VAL A 560 23.02 4.46 -2.86
C VAL A 560 23.20 5.19 -4.19
N GLY A 561 23.37 6.53 -4.17
CA GLY A 561 23.58 7.32 -5.39
C GLY A 561 24.85 6.94 -6.15
N GLU A 562 25.97 6.72 -5.45
CA GLU A 562 27.25 6.28 -6.06
C GLU A 562 27.11 4.86 -6.64
N LEU A 563 26.41 3.98 -5.92
CA LEU A 563 26.19 2.61 -6.39
C LEU A 563 25.29 2.54 -7.62
N LYS A 564 24.21 3.32 -7.65
CA LYS A 564 23.33 3.46 -8.83
C LYS A 564 24.10 3.99 -10.04
N LYS A 565 24.96 5.00 -9.83
CA LYS A 565 25.80 5.55 -10.89
C LYS A 565 26.75 4.50 -11.48
N ALA A 566 27.40 3.71 -10.63
CA ALA A 566 28.28 2.63 -11.08
C ALA A 566 27.56 1.58 -11.93
N TRP A 567 26.32 1.22 -11.55
CA TRP A 567 25.46 0.33 -12.36
C TRP A 567 25.10 0.92 -13.72
N MET A 568 24.75 2.20 -13.78
CA MET A 568 24.37 2.88 -15.04
C MET A 568 25.56 3.07 -15.99
N GLU A 569 26.78 3.26 -15.45
CA GLU A 569 28.02 3.35 -16.24
C GLU A 569 28.37 2.00 -16.86
N GLU A 570 28.23 0.88 -16.12
CA GLU A 570 28.49 -0.47 -16.62
C GLU A 570 27.53 -0.83 -17.76
N GLN A 571 26.24 -0.54 -17.61
CA GLN A 571 25.25 -0.78 -18.67
C GLN A 571 25.50 0.01 -19.96
N ARG A 572 26.02 1.25 -19.85
CA ARG A 572 26.39 2.03 -21.03
C ARG A 572 27.62 1.49 -21.75
N SER A 573 28.44 0.70 -21.07
CA SER A 573 29.62 0.06 -21.66
C SER A 573 29.33 -1.28 -22.31
N GLU A 574 28.19 -1.92 -21.99
CA GLU A 574 27.74 -3.21 -22.54
C GLU A 574 26.78 -3.07 -23.75
N GLY A 575 26.21 -1.89 -24.00
CA GLY A 575 25.31 -1.57 -25.11
C GLY A 575 25.97 -0.68 -26.14
#